data_771836b091af79e177ba119730577b42
#
_entry.id   771836b091af79e177ba119730577b42
#
_cell.length_a   1.000
_cell.length_b   1.000
_cell.length_c   1.000
_cell.angle_alpha   90.00
_cell.angle_beta   90.00
_cell.angle_gamma   90.00
#
_symmetry.space_group_name_H-M   'P 1'
#
loop_
_entity.id
_entity.type
_entity.pdbx_description
1 polymer ?
#
loop_
_entity_poly.entity_id
_entity_poly.type
_entity_poly.pdbx_seq_one_letter_code
_entity_poly.pdbx_strand_id
1 'polypeptide(L)'
;ANAPVYMSYTDLRSAVKMTTAREMNNPGKIYFKDNFIFINEKMKGVHVYDVSNPNSPQNKGFIEIPGNVDIAIKDNILYADSYIDLVSIDVSSFSAIKEVGRVEKIFPYTLPTYDTKYPVAKLDEKKGVVTEWEVKSVRQELEQIYYPTYYRYESNSMDSGFYMLGSVSS
;
A
#
# COMPACT_ATOMS: atom_id res chain seq x y z
N ALA A 1 -2.52 0.87 -22.81
CA ALA A 1 -1.60 1.20 -21.74
C ALA A 1 -2.19 0.83 -20.38
N ASN A 2 -1.33 0.58 -19.40
CA ASN A 2 -1.71 0.57 -17.99
C ASN A 2 -2.03 2.01 -17.57
N ALA A 3 -3.29 2.34 -17.45
CA ALA A 3 -3.73 3.66 -17.01
C ALA A 3 -3.88 3.66 -15.48
N PRO A 4 -3.30 4.64 -14.76
CA PRO A 4 -3.36 4.67 -13.31
C PRO A 4 -4.76 5.02 -12.82
N VAL A 5 -5.23 4.28 -11.81
CA VAL A 5 -6.40 4.62 -11.01
C VAL A 5 -5.92 5.29 -9.73
N TYR A 6 -6.36 6.50 -9.48
CA TYR A 6 -5.90 7.30 -8.35
C TYR A 6 -6.89 7.32 -7.20
N MET A 7 -6.38 7.24 -5.98
CA MET A 7 -7.05 7.72 -4.79
C MET A 7 -6.51 9.13 -4.49
N SER A 8 -7.39 10.11 -4.37
CA SER A 8 -6.96 11.47 -4.05
C SER A 8 -6.31 11.55 -2.66
N TYR A 9 -5.44 12.54 -2.45
CA TYR A 9 -4.85 12.74 -1.11
C TYR A 9 -5.90 13.09 -0.05
N THR A 10 -6.98 13.77 -0.43
CA THR A 10 -8.11 14.06 0.47
C THR A 10 -8.79 12.77 0.92
N ASP A 11 -9.09 11.86 -0.02
CA ASP A 11 -9.71 10.58 0.29
C ASP A 11 -8.78 9.71 1.13
N LEU A 12 -7.50 9.61 0.76
CA LEU A 12 -6.49 8.88 1.51
C LEU A 12 -6.41 9.35 2.98
N ARG A 13 -6.41 10.67 3.19
CA ARG A 13 -6.22 11.28 4.49
C ARG A 13 -7.48 11.35 5.35
N SER A 14 -8.61 10.96 4.81
CA SER A 14 -9.88 10.82 5.54
C SER A 14 -10.36 9.37 5.67
N ALA A 15 -9.58 8.40 5.18
CA ALA A 15 -10.03 7.02 5.04
C ALA A 15 -9.93 6.18 6.32
N VAL A 16 -9.09 6.57 7.30
CA VAL A 16 -8.87 5.78 8.51
C VAL A 16 -10.14 5.72 9.35
N LYS A 17 -10.69 4.52 9.51
CA LYS A 17 -11.90 4.28 10.32
C LYS A 17 -12.03 2.83 10.74
N MET A 18 -12.75 2.60 11.83
CA MET A 18 -13.20 1.25 12.19
C MET A 18 -14.38 0.85 11.31
N THR A 19 -14.35 -0.37 10.80
CA THR A 19 -15.43 -0.98 10.03
C THR A 19 -15.79 -2.34 10.62
N THR A 20 -16.85 -2.95 10.13
CA THR A 20 -17.25 -4.31 10.53
C THR A 20 -16.18 -5.33 10.20
N ALA A 21 -16.21 -6.45 10.94
CA ALA A 21 -15.36 -7.60 10.63
C ALA A 21 -15.52 -8.04 9.19
N ARG A 22 -14.41 -8.40 8.56
CA ARG A 22 -14.35 -8.90 7.18
C ARG A 22 -13.48 -10.14 7.10
N GLU A 23 -13.58 -10.87 6.01
CA GLU A 23 -12.75 -12.01 5.72
C GLU A 23 -11.29 -11.58 5.50
N MET A 24 -10.36 -12.41 5.99
CA MET A 24 -8.93 -12.23 5.80
C MET A 24 -8.49 -12.96 4.54
N ASN A 25 -7.87 -12.24 3.60
CA ASN A 25 -7.48 -12.78 2.30
C ASN A 25 -5.97 -12.73 2.06
N ASN A 26 -5.30 -11.66 2.50
CA ASN A 26 -3.88 -11.44 2.25
C ASN A 26 -3.17 -10.94 3.52
N PRO A 27 -3.06 -11.80 4.56
CA PRO A 27 -2.45 -11.40 5.82
C PRO A 27 -0.97 -11.08 5.66
N GLY A 28 -0.56 -10.05 6.37
CA GLY A 28 0.82 -9.62 6.47
C GLY A 28 1.35 -9.79 7.89
N LYS A 29 1.81 -8.69 8.49
CA LYS A 29 2.37 -8.65 9.82
C LYS A 29 1.33 -8.90 10.91
N ILE A 30 1.74 -9.58 11.96
CA ILE A 30 0.93 -9.84 13.16
C ILE A 30 1.59 -9.12 14.34
N TYR A 31 0.78 -8.41 15.12
CA TYR A 31 1.20 -7.74 16.32
C TYR A 31 0.31 -8.13 17.51
N PHE A 32 0.94 -8.46 18.64
CA PHE A 32 0.23 -8.80 19.89
C PHE A 32 0.34 -7.63 20.85
N LYS A 33 -0.80 -7.24 21.42
CA LYS A 33 -0.83 -6.26 22.51
C LYS A 33 -1.95 -6.61 23.48
N ASP A 34 -1.57 -6.83 24.74
CA ASP A 34 -2.49 -7.25 25.81
C ASP A 34 -3.26 -8.52 25.38
N ASN A 35 -4.59 -8.47 25.39
CA ASN A 35 -5.46 -9.55 24.94
C ASN A 35 -5.91 -9.41 23.49
N PHE A 36 -5.20 -8.63 22.66
CA PHE A 36 -5.57 -8.39 21.27
C PHE A 36 -4.50 -8.82 20.30
N ILE A 37 -4.95 -9.31 19.16
CA ILE A 37 -4.12 -9.60 17.99
C ILE A 37 -4.53 -8.61 16.89
N PHE A 38 -3.53 -7.95 16.34
CA PHE A 38 -3.66 -7.07 15.18
C PHE A 38 -3.01 -7.76 13.99
N ILE A 39 -3.75 -8.01 12.93
CA ILE A 39 -3.25 -8.68 11.73
C ILE A 39 -3.42 -7.74 10.55
N ASN A 40 -2.29 -7.36 9.96
CA ASN A 40 -2.30 -6.55 8.74
C ASN A 40 -2.95 -7.34 7.59
N GLU A 41 -3.87 -6.72 6.89
CA GLU A 41 -4.36 -7.11 5.57
C GLU A 41 -3.68 -6.20 4.55
N LYS A 42 -2.74 -6.76 3.77
CA LYS A 42 -1.87 -5.96 2.89
C LYS A 42 -2.66 -5.03 1.98
N MET A 43 -2.25 -3.77 1.94
CA MET A 43 -2.82 -2.66 1.21
C MET A 43 -4.20 -2.18 1.68
N LYS A 44 -4.79 -2.80 2.72
CA LYS A 44 -6.18 -2.52 3.12
C LYS A 44 -6.32 -2.02 4.55
N GLY A 45 -5.50 -2.53 5.48
CA GLY A 45 -5.58 -2.15 6.89
C GLY A 45 -5.34 -3.30 7.86
N VAL A 46 -6.08 -3.35 8.96
CA VAL A 46 -5.76 -4.22 10.10
C VAL A 46 -7.01 -4.88 10.69
N HIS A 47 -6.99 -6.20 10.74
CA HIS A 47 -7.97 -6.99 11.51
C HIS A 47 -7.64 -6.92 13.00
N VAL A 48 -8.66 -6.83 13.84
CA VAL A 48 -8.51 -6.80 15.29
C VAL A 48 -9.28 -7.97 15.90
N TYR A 49 -8.57 -8.82 16.64
CA TYR A 49 -9.15 -9.96 17.37
C TYR A 49 -8.92 -9.81 18.86
N ASP A 50 -9.97 -9.99 19.64
CA ASP A 50 -9.89 -10.19 21.08
C ASP A 50 -9.64 -11.68 21.37
N VAL A 51 -8.55 -11.96 22.04
CA VAL A 51 -8.11 -13.31 22.41
C VAL A 51 -8.06 -13.50 23.93
N SER A 52 -8.83 -12.73 24.67
CA SER A 52 -8.98 -12.89 26.12
C SER A 52 -9.40 -14.32 26.48
N ASN A 53 -10.21 -14.94 25.62
CA ASN A 53 -10.46 -16.38 25.63
C ASN A 53 -9.80 -17.04 24.41
N PRO A 54 -8.64 -17.69 24.55
CA PRO A 54 -7.93 -18.28 23.43
C PRO A 54 -8.71 -19.39 22.69
N ASN A 55 -9.66 -20.04 23.38
CA ASN A 55 -10.51 -21.06 22.78
C ASN A 55 -11.67 -20.51 21.96
N SER A 56 -11.91 -19.19 22.04
CA SER A 56 -12.98 -18.51 21.31
C SER A 56 -12.58 -17.07 20.96
N PRO A 57 -11.63 -16.90 20.03
CA PRO A 57 -11.23 -15.56 19.56
C PRO A 57 -12.42 -14.80 18.95
N GLN A 58 -12.54 -13.52 19.27
CA GLN A 58 -13.63 -12.67 18.80
C GLN A 58 -13.08 -11.62 17.81
N ASN A 59 -13.58 -11.63 16.58
CA ASN A 59 -13.26 -10.59 15.63
C ASN A 59 -13.99 -9.28 16.04
N LYS A 60 -13.21 -8.27 16.42
CA LYS A 60 -13.72 -6.96 16.87
C LYS A 60 -14.01 -6.01 15.70
N GLY A 61 -13.48 -6.31 14.51
CA GLY A 61 -13.66 -5.50 13.33
C GLY A 61 -12.38 -5.30 12.54
N PHE A 62 -12.41 -4.30 11.67
CA PHE A 62 -11.34 -3.98 10.75
C PHE A 62 -11.04 -2.48 10.77
N ILE A 63 -9.78 -2.11 10.97
CA ILE A 63 -9.32 -0.72 10.85
C ILE A 63 -8.91 -0.52 9.39
N GLU A 64 -9.68 0.27 8.65
CA GLU A 64 -9.39 0.60 7.27
C GLU A 64 -8.23 1.59 7.20
N ILE A 65 -7.15 1.21 6.51
CA ILE A 65 -5.94 2.02 6.31
C ILE A 65 -5.45 1.73 4.89
N PRO A 66 -5.87 2.50 3.89
CA PRO A 66 -5.46 2.27 2.51
C PRO A 66 -3.94 2.30 2.34
N GLY A 67 -3.40 1.34 1.61
CA GLY A 67 -1.97 1.22 1.35
C GLY A 67 -1.13 0.67 2.49
N ASN A 68 -1.76 0.15 3.57
CA ASN A 68 -1.06 -0.36 4.73
C ASN A 68 -0.33 -1.68 4.44
N VAL A 69 0.96 -1.72 4.76
CA VAL A 69 1.84 -2.89 4.62
C VAL A 69 2.46 -3.28 5.95
N ASP A 70 2.81 -2.31 6.78
CA ASP A 70 3.47 -2.54 8.07
C ASP A 70 2.74 -1.84 9.22
N ILE A 71 2.82 -2.44 10.41
CA ILE A 71 2.24 -1.91 11.64
C ILE A 71 3.20 -2.06 12.81
N ALA A 72 3.12 -1.12 13.73
CA ALA A 72 3.75 -1.22 15.05
C ALA A 72 2.82 -0.60 16.10
N ILE A 73 2.85 -1.11 17.33
CA ILE A 73 2.05 -0.54 18.43
C ILE A 73 2.98 -0.19 19.57
N LYS A 74 2.85 1.03 20.07
CA LYS A 74 3.49 1.47 21.30
C LYS A 74 2.43 2.13 22.17
N ASP A 75 2.36 1.70 23.42
CA ASP A 75 1.30 2.07 24.36
C ASP A 75 -0.07 1.78 23.73
N ASN A 76 -0.93 2.77 23.54
CA ASN A 76 -2.23 2.62 22.89
C ASN A 76 -2.27 3.23 21.48
N ILE A 77 -1.12 3.49 20.88
CA ILE A 77 -1.03 4.06 19.54
C ILE A 77 -0.53 3.01 18.55
N LEU A 78 -1.35 2.74 17.54
CA LEU A 78 -0.98 1.97 16.37
C LEU A 78 -0.40 2.92 15.33
N TYR A 79 0.82 2.65 14.92
CA TYR A 79 1.53 3.32 13.83
C TYR A 79 1.45 2.44 12.60
N ALA A 80 1.05 3.01 11.49
CA ALA A 80 0.87 2.29 10.23
C ALA A 80 1.28 3.16 9.05
N ASP A 81 1.87 2.56 8.04
CA ASP A 81 2.01 3.23 6.75
C ASP A 81 0.64 3.32 6.05
N SER A 82 0.46 4.35 5.26
CA SER A 82 -0.71 4.56 4.42
C SER A 82 -0.24 5.16 3.11
N TYR A 83 0.19 4.32 2.17
CA TYR A 83 0.93 4.67 0.97
C TYR A 83 2.19 5.49 1.32
N ILE A 84 2.16 6.79 1.07
CA ILE A 84 3.30 7.70 1.31
C ILE A 84 3.31 8.34 2.69
N ASP A 85 2.24 8.18 3.47
CA ASP A 85 2.04 8.79 4.78
C ASP A 85 2.26 7.78 5.91
N LEU A 86 2.65 8.26 7.10
CA LEU A 86 2.62 7.50 8.34
C LEU A 86 1.45 8.00 9.19
N VAL A 87 0.57 7.09 9.63
CA VAL A 87 -0.58 7.42 10.48
C VAL A 87 -0.39 6.91 11.89
N SER A 88 -0.90 7.66 12.86
CA SER A 88 -0.96 7.29 14.28
C SER A 88 -2.43 7.19 14.67
N ILE A 89 -2.84 6.03 15.19
CA ILE A 89 -4.23 5.69 15.46
C ILE A 89 -4.35 5.31 16.93
N ASP A 90 -5.25 5.97 17.66
CA ASP A 90 -5.58 5.58 19.03
C ASP A 90 -6.44 4.31 19.01
N VAL A 91 -5.91 3.25 19.59
CA VAL A 91 -6.54 1.93 19.70
C VAL A 91 -6.89 1.58 21.17
N SER A 92 -6.96 2.55 22.04
CA SER A 92 -7.36 2.36 23.45
C SER A 92 -8.80 1.87 23.59
N SER A 93 -9.66 2.18 22.61
CA SER A 93 -11.05 1.73 22.56
C SER A 93 -11.48 1.45 21.12
N PHE A 94 -11.91 0.20 20.85
CA PHE A 94 -12.36 -0.19 19.51
C PHE A 94 -13.72 0.39 19.11
N SER A 95 -14.49 0.94 20.05
CA SER A 95 -15.71 1.71 19.77
C SER A 95 -15.43 3.15 19.34
N ALA A 96 -14.19 3.63 19.52
CA ALA A 96 -13.77 5.00 19.30
C ALA A 96 -12.40 5.11 18.61
N ILE A 97 -12.10 4.21 17.66
CA ILE A 97 -10.88 4.26 16.85
C ILE A 97 -10.79 5.61 16.15
N LYS A 98 -9.64 6.27 16.31
CA LYS A 98 -9.41 7.60 15.79
C LYS A 98 -7.98 7.78 15.33
N GLU A 99 -7.78 8.33 14.12
CA GLU A 99 -6.50 8.88 13.72
C GLU A 99 -6.20 10.10 14.60
N VAL A 100 -5.05 10.08 15.28
CA VAL A 100 -4.60 11.13 16.20
C VAL A 100 -3.39 11.88 15.69
N GLY A 101 -2.76 11.39 14.61
CA GLY A 101 -1.64 12.06 13.96
C GLY A 101 -1.33 11.47 12.60
N ARG A 102 -0.70 12.29 11.76
CA ARG A 102 -0.22 11.90 10.43
C ARG A 102 1.04 12.66 10.08
N VAL A 103 2.02 11.94 9.54
CA VAL A 103 3.19 12.53 8.90
C VAL A 103 3.06 12.28 7.41
N GLU A 104 2.86 13.35 6.65
CA GLU A 104 2.62 13.27 5.22
C GLU A 104 3.92 13.09 4.44
N LYS A 105 3.88 12.31 3.35
CA LYS A 105 4.98 12.15 2.38
C LYS A 105 6.30 11.72 3.03
N ILE A 106 6.25 10.89 4.06
CA ILE A 106 7.44 10.34 4.73
C ILE A 106 8.03 9.14 3.98
N PHE A 107 7.19 8.39 3.25
CA PHE A 107 7.60 7.25 2.46
C PHE A 107 7.68 7.57 0.97
N PRO A 108 8.52 6.82 0.21
CA PRO A 108 8.59 6.97 -1.24
C PRO A 108 7.25 6.70 -1.91
N TYR A 109 7.00 7.36 -3.04
CA TYR A 109 5.85 7.06 -3.90
C TYR A 109 6.06 5.70 -4.55
N THR A 110 5.20 4.73 -4.22
CA THR A 110 5.26 3.37 -4.74
C THR A 110 4.09 3.10 -5.67
N LEU A 111 4.32 2.24 -6.64
CA LEU A 111 3.31 1.84 -7.63
C LEU A 111 2.91 0.39 -7.37
N PRO A 112 1.62 0.05 -7.51
CA PRO A 112 1.19 -1.34 -7.51
C PRO A 112 1.74 -2.08 -8.74
N THR A 113 1.80 -3.41 -8.65
CA THR A 113 2.18 -4.25 -9.79
C THR A 113 1.24 -4.05 -10.96
N TYR A 114 1.78 -4.09 -12.19
CA TYR A 114 1.02 -3.88 -13.42
C TYR A 114 1.35 -4.94 -14.46
N ASP A 115 0.52 -5.07 -15.49
CA ASP A 115 0.76 -6.00 -16.60
C ASP A 115 1.89 -5.46 -17.50
N THR A 116 3.03 -6.13 -17.47
CA THR A 116 4.24 -5.74 -18.23
C THR A 116 4.07 -5.85 -19.75
N LYS A 117 2.98 -6.44 -20.24
CA LYS A 117 2.67 -6.50 -21.68
C LYS A 117 2.28 -5.14 -22.26
N TYR A 118 1.88 -4.21 -21.41
CA TYR A 118 1.41 -2.89 -21.82
C TYR A 118 2.26 -1.79 -21.21
N PRO A 119 2.55 -0.71 -21.95
CA PRO A 119 3.27 0.43 -21.39
C PRO A 119 2.44 1.11 -20.29
N VAL A 120 3.12 1.77 -19.38
CA VAL A 120 2.49 2.58 -18.34
C VAL A 120 2.16 3.95 -18.91
N ALA A 121 0.94 4.42 -18.72
CA ALA A 121 0.55 5.77 -19.08
C ALA A 121 1.23 6.82 -18.17
N LYS A 122 1.30 8.07 -18.64
CA LYS A 122 1.92 9.17 -17.90
C LYS A 122 1.31 9.29 -16.50
N LEU A 123 2.16 9.32 -15.50
CA LEU A 123 1.78 9.49 -14.10
C LEU A 123 1.61 10.97 -13.77
N ASP A 124 0.64 11.26 -12.92
CA ASP A 124 0.43 12.57 -12.34
C ASP A 124 0.25 12.45 -10.82
N GLU A 125 1.35 12.55 -10.09
CA GLU A 125 1.37 12.43 -8.63
C GLU A 125 0.53 13.51 -7.92
N LYS A 126 0.15 14.59 -8.61
CA LYS A 126 -0.74 15.61 -8.02
C LYS A 126 -2.17 15.09 -7.82
N LYS A 127 -2.56 14.04 -8.55
CA LYS A 127 -3.90 13.43 -8.44
C LYS A 127 -4.08 12.56 -7.21
N GLY A 128 -2.99 12.16 -6.56
CA GLY A 128 -3.03 11.26 -5.41
C GLY A 128 -2.09 10.08 -5.56
N VAL A 129 -2.39 8.98 -4.89
CA VAL A 129 -1.65 7.71 -4.96
C VAL A 129 -2.29 6.78 -5.98
N VAL A 130 -1.49 5.99 -6.69
CA VAL A 130 -2.01 4.96 -7.61
C VAL A 130 -2.39 3.72 -6.80
N THR A 131 -3.65 3.33 -6.88
CA THR A 131 -4.20 2.19 -6.15
C THR A 131 -4.25 0.92 -7.00
N GLU A 132 -4.46 1.08 -8.30
CA GLU A 132 -4.55 -0.02 -9.26
C GLU A 132 -4.30 0.47 -10.70
N TRP A 133 -4.32 -0.44 -11.65
CA TRP A 133 -4.14 -0.16 -13.07
C TRP A 133 -5.28 -0.71 -13.89
N GLU A 134 -5.76 0.09 -14.85
CA GLU A 134 -6.68 -0.34 -15.88
C GLU A 134 -5.99 -0.44 -17.22
N VAL A 135 -6.12 -1.58 -17.91
CA VAL A 135 -5.63 -1.69 -19.28
C VAL A 135 -6.65 -1.10 -20.24
N LYS A 136 -6.32 0.06 -20.81
CA LYS A 136 -7.19 0.75 -21.76
C LYS A 136 -6.43 1.56 -22.82
N SER A 137 -7.14 1.97 -23.87
CA SER A 137 -6.59 2.90 -24.86
C SER A 137 -6.42 4.28 -24.24
N VAL A 138 -5.21 4.83 -24.30
CA VAL A 138 -4.88 6.16 -23.78
C VAL A 138 -4.33 7.00 -24.93
N ARG A 139 -4.89 8.20 -25.11
CA ARG A 139 -4.27 9.22 -25.98
C ARG A 139 -3.42 10.11 -25.10
N GLN A 140 -2.13 10.14 -25.37
CA GLN A 140 -1.17 11.03 -24.70
C GLN A 140 -0.20 11.56 -25.74
N GLU A 141 0.31 12.77 -25.52
CA GLU A 141 1.40 13.32 -26.33
C GLU A 141 2.66 12.47 -26.13
N LEU A 142 3.37 12.19 -27.20
CA LEU A 142 4.46 11.21 -27.26
C LEU A 142 5.72 11.61 -26.48
N GLU A 143 5.71 12.69 -25.72
CA GLU A 143 6.93 13.25 -25.15
C GLU A 143 7.61 12.39 -24.08
N GLN A 144 6.98 11.41 -23.47
CA GLN A 144 7.69 10.43 -22.63
C GLN A 144 6.85 9.17 -22.37
N ILE A 145 7.16 8.09 -23.07
CA ILE A 145 6.79 6.75 -22.61
C ILE A 145 7.82 6.37 -21.52
N TYR A 146 7.42 6.44 -20.26
CA TYR A 146 8.27 5.97 -19.18
C TYR A 146 8.23 4.44 -19.17
N TYR A 147 9.33 3.81 -19.54
CA TYR A 147 9.57 2.40 -19.29
C TYR A 147 10.35 2.32 -17.97
N PRO A 148 9.76 1.87 -16.86
CA PRO A 148 10.53 1.67 -15.63
C PRO A 148 11.59 0.60 -15.91
N THR A 149 12.84 0.99 -15.87
CA THR A 149 13.98 0.06 -15.96
C THR A 149 14.07 -0.65 -14.62
N TYR A 150 13.71 -1.92 -14.58
CA TYR A 150 14.02 -2.76 -13.44
C TYR A 150 15.51 -3.00 -13.40
N TYR A 151 16.22 -2.49 -12.41
CA TYR A 151 17.53 -3.00 -12.05
C TYR A 151 17.33 -4.36 -11.40
N ARG A 152 17.41 -5.43 -12.21
CA ARG A 152 17.56 -6.77 -11.70
C ARG A 152 18.94 -6.87 -11.10
N TYR A 153 19.04 -6.97 -9.79
CA TYR A 153 20.28 -7.32 -9.12
C TYR A 153 20.53 -8.81 -9.38
N GLU A 154 21.27 -9.11 -10.46
CA GLU A 154 21.81 -10.43 -10.66
C GLU A 154 23.11 -10.54 -9.87
N SER A 155 23.10 -11.39 -8.86
CA SER A 155 24.30 -11.87 -8.19
C SER A 155 25.19 -12.55 -9.24
N ASN A 156 26.47 -12.13 -9.31
CA ASN A 156 27.50 -12.63 -10.18
C ASN A 156 27.47 -14.15 -10.40
N SER A 157 27.21 -14.56 -11.63
CA SER A 157 27.93 -15.64 -12.28
C SER A 157 28.36 -15.15 -13.65
N MET A 158 29.68 -15.14 -13.88
CA MET A 158 30.27 -14.81 -15.18
C MET A 158 29.67 -15.71 -16.24
N ASP A 159 29.05 -15.15 -17.29
CA ASP A 159 29.42 -15.48 -18.68
C ASP A 159 28.73 -14.56 -19.70
N SER A 160 29.54 -14.18 -20.69
CA SER A 160 29.26 -13.71 -22.05
C SER A 160 28.19 -12.63 -22.33
N GLY A 161 28.70 -11.52 -22.75
CA GLY A 161 28.19 -10.37 -23.45
C GLY A 161 26.96 -10.47 -24.32
N PHE A 162 26.10 -9.47 -24.12
CA PHE A 162 25.17 -9.02 -25.13
C PHE A 162 25.21 -7.49 -25.22
N TYR A 163 25.80 -6.96 -26.26
CA TYR A 163 25.77 -5.54 -26.59
C TYR A 163 24.45 -5.24 -27.31
N MET A 164 23.55 -4.44 -26.71
CA MET A 164 22.51 -3.81 -27.49
C MET A 164 22.92 -2.38 -27.84
N LEU A 165 23.23 -2.20 -29.11
CA LEU A 165 23.39 -0.89 -29.74
C LEU A 165 22.00 -0.26 -29.90
N GLY A 166 21.74 0.80 -29.17
CA GLY A 166 20.59 1.67 -29.39
C GLY A 166 20.84 2.50 -30.65
N SER A 167 20.04 2.28 -31.70
CA SER A 167 20.01 3.17 -32.87
C SER A 167 19.15 4.39 -32.55
N VAL A 168 19.76 5.55 -32.51
CA VAL A 168 19.10 6.83 -32.61
C VAL A 168 18.93 7.11 -34.10
N SER A 169 17.68 7.19 -34.57
CA SER A 169 17.39 7.73 -35.89
C SER A 169 16.69 9.08 -35.73
N SER A 170 17.29 10.04 -36.38
CA SER A 170 16.85 11.42 -36.63
C SER A 170 15.42 11.54 -37.17
#